data_560f4571fa4ce4a96bbd36454d0d4abf
#
_entry.id   560f4571fa4ce4a96bbd36454d0d4abf
#
_cell.length_a   1.000
_cell.length_b   1.000
_cell.length_c   1.000
_cell.angle_alpha   90.00
_cell.angle_beta   90.00
_cell.angle_gamma   90.00
#
_symmetry.space_group_name_H-M   'P 1'
#
loop_
_entity.id
_entity.type
_entity.pdbx_description
1 polymer ?
#
loop_
_entity_poly.entity_id
_entity_poly.type
_entity_poly.pdbx_seq_one_letter_code
_entity_poly.pdbx_strand_id
1 'polypeptide(L)'
;YVLDYYGDCIYPQLAKLADIAGVSAPGMSTADKGKAFIAAIRQMNENMNIPSTFDMIKEEDIPELARFADKEANPLYPVPKLMNASELEKFYYCVMSLGQAD
;
A
#
# COMPACT_ATOMS: atom_id res chain seq x y z
N TYR A 1 0.73 0.91 1.59
CA TYR A 1 1.34 -0.41 1.36
C TYR A 1 0.95 -1.00 0.02
N VAL A 2 -0.32 -0.92 -0.37
CA VAL A 2 -0.81 -1.49 -1.63
C VAL A 2 -0.19 -0.77 -2.83
N LEU A 3 -0.12 0.56 -2.78
CA LEU A 3 0.49 1.33 -3.87
C LEU A 3 1.97 1.00 -4.03
N ASP A 4 2.69 0.81 -2.92
CA ASP A 4 4.08 0.37 -2.96
C ASP A 4 4.22 -1.00 -3.62
N TYR A 5 3.30 -1.90 -3.30
CA TYR A 5 3.33 -3.24 -3.88
C TYR A 5 3.10 -3.21 -5.38
N TYR A 6 2.18 -2.39 -5.85
CA TYR A 6 1.93 -2.25 -7.29
C TYR A 6 3.16 -1.69 -8.00
N GLY A 7 3.87 -0.75 -7.38
CA GLY A 7 5.14 -0.24 -7.86
C GLY A 7 5.11 0.16 -9.34
N ASP A 8 5.98 -0.47 -10.12
CA ASP A 8 6.16 -0.15 -11.54
C ASP A 8 4.87 -0.26 -12.36
N CYS A 9 3.92 -1.08 -11.92
CA CYS A 9 2.65 -1.25 -12.63
C CYS A 9 1.87 0.06 -12.73
N ILE A 10 2.02 0.96 -11.76
CA ILE A 10 1.21 2.18 -11.67
C ILE A 10 2.03 3.46 -11.57
N TYR A 11 3.36 3.42 -11.64
CA TYR A 11 4.16 4.64 -11.56
C TYR A 11 3.79 5.69 -12.61
N PRO A 12 3.50 5.34 -13.87
CA PRO A 12 3.07 6.36 -14.83
C PRO A 12 1.83 7.13 -14.39
N GLN A 13 0.85 6.44 -13.84
CA GLN A 13 -0.37 7.06 -13.33
C GLN A 13 -0.10 7.89 -12.08
N LEU A 14 0.70 7.36 -11.16
CA LEU A 14 1.07 8.08 -9.95
C LEU A 14 1.90 9.32 -10.25
N ALA A 15 2.74 9.26 -11.29
CA ALA A 15 3.54 10.42 -11.71
C ALA A 15 2.64 11.58 -12.15
N LYS A 16 1.58 11.30 -12.88
CA LYS A 16 0.60 12.31 -13.27
C LYS A 16 -0.08 12.93 -12.04
N LEU A 17 -0.44 12.09 -11.09
CA LEU A 17 -1.05 12.55 -9.84
C LEU A 17 -0.07 13.40 -9.04
N ALA A 18 1.21 13.03 -9.03
CA ALA A 18 2.23 13.79 -8.34
C ALA A 18 2.39 15.20 -8.93
N ASP A 19 2.34 15.31 -10.26
CA ASP A 19 2.40 16.61 -10.93
C ASP A 19 1.20 17.48 -10.56
N ILE A 20 0.00 16.89 -10.57
CA ILE A 20 -1.24 17.61 -10.23
C ILE A 20 -1.24 18.04 -8.76
N ALA A 21 -0.77 17.18 -7.87
CA ALA A 21 -0.73 17.46 -6.44
C ALA A 21 0.40 18.40 -6.04
N GLY A 22 1.32 18.70 -6.96
CA GLY A 22 2.43 19.61 -6.69
C GLY A 22 3.52 19.00 -5.82
N VAL A 23 3.65 17.68 -5.82
CA VAL A 23 4.67 16.98 -5.02
C VAL A 23 5.84 16.47 -5.85
N SER A 24 5.84 16.75 -7.14
CA SER A 24 6.96 16.42 -8.01
C SER A 24 7.86 17.64 -8.22
N ALA A 25 9.08 17.41 -8.71
CA ALA A 25 10.03 18.47 -9.02
C ALA A 25 10.52 18.30 -10.46
N PRO A 26 10.96 19.39 -11.11
CA PRO A 26 11.55 19.30 -12.45
C PRO A 26 12.71 18.31 -12.49
N GLY A 27 12.77 17.50 -13.52
CA GLY A 27 13.83 16.52 -13.69
C GLY A 27 13.65 15.19 -12.99
N MET A 28 12.56 15.03 -12.22
CA MET A 28 12.28 13.74 -11.59
C MET A 28 11.83 12.71 -12.62
N SER A 29 12.32 11.48 -12.45
CA SER A 29 11.87 10.35 -13.27
C SER A 29 10.42 9.96 -12.93
N THR A 30 9.79 9.20 -13.82
CA THR A 30 8.44 8.67 -13.58
C THR A 30 8.38 7.87 -12.28
N ALA A 31 9.38 7.01 -12.04
CA ALA A 31 9.45 6.22 -10.82
C ALA A 31 9.58 7.11 -9.58
N ASP A 32 10.44 8.12 -9.64
CA ASP A 32 10.64 9.03 -8.52
C ASP A 32 9.38 9.85 -8.22
N LYS A 33 8.66 10.28 -9.25
CA LYS A 33 7.38 10.97 -9.07
C LYS A 33 6.35 10.06 -8.42
N GLY A 34 6.29 8.81 -8.85
CA GLY A 34 5.39 7.82 -8.23
C GLY A 34 5.68 7.62 -6.76
N LYS A 35 6.96 7.48 -6.43
CA LYS A 35 7.39 7.34 -5.03
C LYS A 35 7.11 8.59 -4.21
N ALA A 36 7.27 9.77 -4.81
CA ALA A 36 6.97 11.03 -4.14
C ALA A 36 5.49 11.14 -3.83
N PHE A 37 4.62 10.68 -4.72
CA PHE A 37 3.18 10.68 -4.47
C PHE A 37 2.83 9.77 -3.29
N ILE A 38 3.40 8.57 -3.23
CA ILE A 38 3.20 7.63 -2.11
C ILE A 38 3.70 8.25 -0.81
N ALA A 39 4.88 8.87 -0.84
CA ALA A 39 5.44 9.54 0.33
C ALA A 39 4.53 10.68 0.82
N ALA A 40 3.92 11.42 -0.10
CA ALA A 40 2.99 12.48 0.24
C ALA A 40 1.74 11.95 0.95
N ILE A 41 1.24 10.79 0.52
CA ILE A 41 0.10 10.14 1.20
C ILE A 41 0.49 9.75 2.63
N ARG A 42 1.67 9.16 2.80
CA ARG A 42 2.16 8.79 4.14
C ARG A 42 2.29 10.00 5.04
N GLN A 43 2.84 11.08 4.50
CA GLN A 43 2.99 12.32 5.25
C GLN A 43 1.63 12.90 5.66
N MET A 44 0.66 12.83 4.75
CA MET A 44 -0.69 13.30 5.03
C MET A 44 -1.34 12.49 6.15
N ASN A 45 -1.17 11.17 6.11
CA ASN A 45 -1.67 10.29 7.17
C ASN A 45 -1.04 10.63 8.51
N GLU A 46 0.26 10.87 8.52
CA GLU A 46 1.00 11.25 9.73
C GLU A 46 0.49 12.56 10.29
N ASN A 47 0.27 13.56 9.42
CA ASN A 47 -0.23 14.87 9.82
C ASN A 47 -1.65 14.79 10.41
N MET A 48 -2.44 13.83 9.98
CA MET A 48 -3.80 13.61 10.48
C MET A 48 -3.86 12.59 11.63
N ASN A 49 -2.71 12.13 12.10
CA ASN A 49 -2.63 11.13 13.16
C ASN A 49 -3.33 9.81 12.81
N ILE A 50 -3.31 9.44 11.53
CA ILE A 50 -3.80 8.13 11.10
C ILE A 50 -2.69 7.11 11.34
N PRO A 51 -2.93 6.06 12.15
CA PRO A 51 -1.88 5.10 12.45
C PRO A 51 -1.53 4.27 11.22
N SER A 52 -0.25 3.93 11.09
CA SER A 52 0.22 3.06 10.00
C SER A 52 0.07 1.58 10.32
N THR A 53 -0.12 1.24 11.60
CA THR A 53 -0.30 -0.12 12.06
C THR A 53 -1.39 -0.18 13.12
N PHE A 54 -1.93 -1.37 13.33
CA PHE A 54 -3.03 -1.60 14.28
C PHE A 54 -2.67 -2.73 15.21
N ASP A 55 -2.92 -2.54 16.51
CA ASP A 55 -2.61 -3.54 17.53
C ASP A 55 -3.72 -4.59 17.69
N MET A 56 -4.87 -4.38 17.08
CA MET A 56 -5.98 -5.31 17.12
C MET A 56 -5.81 -6.51 16.19
N ILE A 57 -4.85 -6.46 15.26
CA ILE A 57 -4.60 -7.54 14.33
C ILE A 57 -3.76 -8.61 15.01
N LYS A 58 -4.27 -9.84 15.03
CA LYS A 58 -3.58 -10.97 15.62
C LYS A 58 -2.92 -11.81 14.55
N GLU A 59 -1.67 -12.19 14.77
CA GLU A 59 -0.91 -12.98 13.82
C GLU A 59 -1.61 -14.29 13.45
N GLU A 60 -2.24 -14.93 14.42
CA GLU A 60 -2.94 -16.20 14.23
C GLU A 60 -4.12 -16.10 13.28
N ASP A 61 -4.71 -14.91 13.14
CA ASP A 61 -5.87 -14.69 12.25
C ASP A 61 -5.47 -14.37 10.81
N ILE A 62 -4.22 -14.00 10.58
CA ILE A 62 -3.77 -13.49 9.27
C ILE A 62 -3.97 -14.48 8.13
N PRO A 63 -3.60 -15.77 8.25
CA PRO A 63 -3.81 -16.71 7.13
C PRO A 63 -5.27 -16.81 6.70
N GLU A 64 -6.19 -16.81 7.64
CA GLU A 64 -7.61 -16.88 7.33
C GLU A 64 -8.14 -15.59 6.73
N LEU A 65 -7.71 -14.45 7.27
CA LEU A 65 -8.08 -13.15 6.72
C LEU A 65 -7.62 -13.02 5.26
N ALA A 66 -6.39 -13.43 4.98
CA ALA A 66 -5.83 -13.39 3.63
C ALA A 66 -6.60 -14.32 2.68
N ARG A 67 -7.02 -15.48 3.16
CA ARG A 67 -7.79 -16.41 2.36
C ARG A 67 -9.16 -15.83 2.00
N PHE A 68 -9.82 -15.18 2.95
CA PHE A 68 -11.09 -14.50 2.69
C PHE A 68 -10.92 -13.34 1.70
N ALA A 69 -9.86 -12.56 1.85
CA ALA A 69 -9.57 -11.45 0.95
C ALA A 69 -9.33 -11.94 -0.48
N ASP A 70 -8.56 -13.02 -0.63
CA ASP A 70 -8.31 -13.64 -1.93
C ASP A 70 -9.61 -14.12 -2.57
N LYS A 71 -10.43 -14.81 -1.82
CA LYS A 71 -11.69 -15.35 -2.30
C LYS A 71 -12.66 -14.24 -2.73
N GLU A 72 -12.67 -13.14 -2.01
CA GLU A 72 -13.52 -12.00 -2.34
C GLU A 72 -13.02 -11.24 -3.57
N ALA A 73 -11.73 -11.00 -3.63
CA ALA A 73 -11.14 -10.15 -4.67
C ALA A 73 -10.94 -10.86 -6.00
N ASN A 74 -10.57 -12.13 -5.98
CA ASN A 74 -10.21 -12.85 -7.19
C ASN A 74 -11.33 -13.77 -7.66
N PRO A 75 -11.68 -13.74 -8.96
CA PRO A 75 -11.14 -12.86 -9.99
C PRO A 75 -11.95 -11.57 -10.22
N LEU A 76 -12.82 -11.19 -9.30
CA LEU A 76 -13.84 -10.16 -9.54
C LEU A 76 -13.33 -8.73 -9.57
N TYR A 77 -12.34 -8.41 -8.74
CA TYR A 77 -11.88 -7.03 -8.63
C TYR A 77 -10.83 -6.71 -9.69
N PRO A 78 -11.03 -5.62 -10.46
CA PRO A 78 -10.02 -5.18 -11.43
C PRO A 78 -8.88 -4.48 -10.69
N VAL A 79 -7.71 -5.11 -10.71
CA VAL A 79 -6.53 -4.57 -10.04
C VAL A 79 -5.33 -4.57 -10.99
N PRO A 80 -4.39 -3.61 -10.84
CA PRO A 80 -3.20 -3.56 -11.69
C PRO A 80 -2.29 -4.78 -11.55
N LYS A 81 -2.35 -5.45 -10.40
CA LYS A 81 -1.50 -6.58 -10.11
C LYS A 81 -2.27 -7.57 -9.24
N LEU A 82 -2.40 -8.79 -9.75
CA LEU A 82 -3.12 -9.84 -9.01
C LEU A 82 -2.32 -10.31 -7.81
N MET A 83 -3.03 -10.62 -6.74
CA MET A 83 -2.43 -11.11 -5.51
C MET A 83 -3.17 -12.33 -5.02
N ASN A 84 -2.43 -13.40 -4.72
CA ASN A 84 -3.00 -14.59 -4.12
C ASN A 84 -3.03 -14.44 -2.59
N ALA A 85 -3.55 -15.45 -1.89
CA ALA A 85 -3.66 -15.41 -0.43
C ALA A 85 -2.31 -15.20 0.25
N SER A 86 -1.27 -15.87 -0.23
CA SER A 86 0.08 -15.75 0.34
C SER A 86 0.62 -14.32 0.23
N GLU A 87 0.36 -13.66 -0.89
CA GLU A 87 0.79 -12.28 -1.08
C GLU A 87 -0.05 -11.32 -0.24
N LEU A 88 -1.35 -11.60 -0.10
CA LEU A 88 -2.24 -10.77 0.73
C LEU A 88 -1.88 -10.86 2.21
N GLU A 89 -1.39 -12.01 2.69
CA GLU A 89 -0.91 -12.13 4.06
C GLU A 89 0.13 -11.08 4.41
N LYS A 90 1.00 -10.75 3.46
CA LYS A 90 2.07 -9.79 3.69
C LYS A 90 1.53 -8.40 4.05
N PHE A 91 0.39 -8.00 3.48
CA PHE A 91 -0.23 -6.72 3.83
C PHE A 91 -0.76 -6.71 5.26
N TYR A 92 -1.32 -7.82 5.71
CA TYR A 92 -1.77 -7.92 7.09
C TYR A 92 -0.60 -7.80 8.06
N TYR A 93 0.54 -8.41 7.72
CA TYR A 93 1.75 -8.25 8.54
C TYR A 93 2.25 -6.80 8.52
N CYS A 94 2.14 -6.12 7.38
CA CYS A 94 2.55 -4.72 7.28
C CYS A 94 1.72 -3.81 8.20
N VAL A 95 0.41 -4.07 8.32
CA VAL A 95 -0.47 -3.23 9.13
C VAL A 95 -0.60 -3.72 10.57
N MET A 96 -0.07 -4.89 10.88
CA MET A 96 -0.06 -5.38 12.25
C MET A 96 0.97 -4.61 13.07
N SER A 97 0.58 -4.16 14.25
CA SER A 97 1.51 -3.45 15.11
C SER A 97 2.55 -4.40 15.68
N LEU A 98 3.80 -4.22 15.28
CA LEU A 98 4.94 -5.00 15.77
C LEU A 98 5.78 -4.22 16.76
N GLY A 99 5.47 -2.94 16.95
CA GLY A 99 6.25 -2.08 17.83
C GLY A 99 6.33 -2.58 19.25
N GLN A 100 5.27 -3.21 19.70
CA GLN A 100 5.24 -3.77 21.04
C GLN A 100 6.14 -5.00 21.20
N ALA A 101 6.54 -5.60 20.10
CA ALA A 101 7.41 -6.78 20.13
C ALA A 101 8.89 -6.42 20.19
N ASP A 102 9.19 -5.18 19.89
CA ASP A 102 10.58 -4.71 19.86
C ASP A 102 11.02 -4.11 21.21
#